data_c48203634e8df244d706570f05f2294d
#
_entry.id   c48203634e8df244d706570f05f2294d
#
_cell.length_a   1.000
_cell.length_b   1.000
_cell.length_c   1.000
_cell.angle_alpha   90.00
_cell.angle_beta   90.00
_cell.angle_gamma   90.00
#
_symmetry.space_group_name_H-M   'P 1'
#
loop_
_entity.id
_entity.type
_entity.pdbx_description
1 polymer ?
#
loop_
_entity_poly.entity_id
_entity_poly.type
_entity_poly.pdbx_seq_one_letter_code
_entity_poly.pdbx_strand_id
1 'polypeptide(L)'
;MTSSRKPEELPPALSSMWRLCKLGLRYEPSMMTWSFVLALVAAVPDALLALWFKLMADAITAGNTLELRLTAIALGVSAAGTWFLRTVSTRVQRRFRDRVTIALEAHVGRLQASIGTIAHQEVPEYLDRIAMLRDQVFVLDHMYMAVFSMAGWILRLVVTVALLASVHPVLGLLVLFALAPLFTATWRPGRERAAQERAAPFNRLARHLFATATTAPAAKEVRLTGIGALLARDRRAAWESGHAPIAAARWGSMRWHAAAWALFAAAYTGAVVFVSVGLHGSVGAVLLVLAAGGRLSAYVSATVGELGFLRGFWVYGARRLAWLEDYAASLASTANVTAPERLTQGIRFDHVSFAYPGTTKLALDDVSLGLPAGSVVAVVGENGAGKSTLVKLLAKMYEPTAGQILIDGTPLSRITAESWRTKLAGAFQDFFRFELRARYTVGLGDVPRLEDAPAVTTAVARAGAEDVIERLGSGLETQLGPTWPGGVDVSFGQWQKLALSRGFMRDRPLLLALDEPTAALDSETEHALFERYAAAARNGEGRVTILVSHRFSTVRMAELIVVLQGARVAEVGSHDELMARRGIYAELYGIQAAAYRTVLNPGTSIASR
;
A
#
# COMPACT_ATOMS: atom_id res chain seq x y z
N MET A 1 -22.83 -17.32 12.82
CA MET A 1 -22.71 -16.14 13.71
C MET A 1 -21.33 -15.52 13.51
N THR A 2 -21.16 -14.70 12.51
CA THR A 2 -19.94 -13.90 12.27
C THR A 2 -20.12 -12.61 13.04
N SER A 3 -19.36 -12.47 14.13
CA SER A 3 -19.23 -11.23 14.91
C SER A 3 -18.94 -10.07 13.95
N SER A 4 -19.87 -9.12 13.82
CA SER A 4 -19.66 -7.86 13.12
C SER A 4 -18.63 -7.05 13.89
N ARG A 5 -17.34 -7.28 13.61
CA ARG A 5 -16.27 -6.44 14.12
C ARG A 5 -16.35 -5.06 13.45
N LYS A 6 -16.23 -4.02 14.25
CA LYS A 6 -16.03 -2.68 13.72
C LYS A 6 -14.79 -2.70 12.82
N PRO A 7 -14.81 -2.07 11.63
CA PRO A 7 -13.68 -2.06 10.69
C PRO A 7 -12.39 -1.43 11.26
N GLU A 8 -12.44 -0.89 12.47
CA GLU A 8 -11.34 -0.24 13.17
C GLU A 8 -10.39 -1.21 13.88
N GLU A 9 -10.79 -2.45 14.20
CA GLU A 9 -9.93 -3.38 14.95
C GLU A 9 -9.16 -4.34 14.03
N LEU A 10 -7.84 -4.42 14.24
CA LEU A 10 -7.01 -5.38 13.53
C LEU A 10 -7.34 -6.82 13.99
N PRO A 11 -7.42 -7.80 13.06
CA PRO A 11 -7.70 -9.20 13.39
C PRO A 11 -6.68 -9.80 14.38
N PRO A 12 -7.01 -10.91 15.09
CA PRO A 12 -6.09 -11.58 16.00
C PRO A 12 -4.82 -12.04 15.31
N ALA A 13 -3.69 -11.96 16.02
CA ALA A 13 -2.36 -12.28 15.48
C ALA A 13 -2.27 -13.70 14.91
N LEU A 14 -2.65 -14.72 15.69
CA LEU A 14 -2.51 -16.14 15.29
C LEU A 14 -3.36 -16.48 14.07
N SER A 15 -4.60 -16.00 13.98
CA SER A 15 -5.46 -16.25 12.81
C SER A 15 -4.91 -15.57 11.55
N SER A 16 -4.36 -14.35 11.69
CA SER A 16 -3.75 -13.63 10.58
C SER A 16 -2.49 -14.33 10.06
N MET A 17 -1.68 -14.84 10.99
CA MET A 17 -0.51 -15.66 10.67
C MET A 17 -0.89 -16.93 9.90
N TRP A 18 -1.92 -17.60 10.35
CA TRP A 18 -2.41 -18.82 9.69
C TRP A 18 -2.95 -18.54 8.28
N ARG A 19 -3.65 -17.42 8.10
CA ARG A 19 -4.10 -16.97 6.76
C ARG A 19 -2.92 -16.76 5.83
N LEU A 20 -1.87 -16.07 6.29
CA LEU A 20 -0.67 -15.83 5.50
C LEU A 20 0.07 -17.15 5.17
N CYS A 21 0.18 -18.10 6.11
CA CYS A 21 0.72 -19.44 5.84
C CYS A 21 -0.10 -20.16 4.76
N LYS A 22 -1.43 -20.09 4.81
CA LYS A 22 -2.31 -20.66 3.78
C LYS A 22 -2.08 -20.03 2.40
N LEU A 23 -1.82 -18.73 2.33
CA LEU A 23 -1.49 -18.07 1.06
C LEU A 23 -0.20 -18.62 0.46
N GLY A 24 0.87 -18.77 1.26
CA GLY A 24 2.12 -19.40 0.80
C GLY A 24 1.92 -20.82 0.28
N LEU A 25 1.14 -21.63 1.00
CA LEU A 25 0.77 -22.99 0.56
C LEU A 25 -0.09 -22.98 -0.71
N ARG A 26 -0.95 -22.00 -0.89
CA ARG A 26 -1.82 -21.88 -2.07
C ARG A 26 -1.04 -21.49 -3.32
N TYR A 27 -0.07 -20.58 -3.19
CA TYR A 27 0.68 -20.07 -4.34
C TYR A 27 1.85 -20.96 -4.73
N GLU A 28 2.62 -21.48 -3.75
CA GLU A 28 3.83 -22.27 -4.00
C GLU A 28 3.92 -23.47 -3.03
N PRO A 29 3.02 -24.48 -3.11
CA PRO A 29 2.92 -25.56 -2.13
C PRO A 29 4.18 -26.43 -2.07
N SER A 30 4.72 -26.82 -3.22
CA SER A 30 5.90 -27.67 -3.29
C SER A 30 7.17 -26.97 -2.78
N MET A 31 7.37 -25.71 -3.19
CA MET A 31 8.55 -24.93 -2.76
C MET A 31 8.51 -24.65 -1.26
N MET A 32 7.34 -24.34 -0.70
CA MET A 32 7.17 -24.12 0.73
C MET A 32 7.50 -25.38 1.53
N THR A 33 6.97 -26.52 1.12
CA THR A 33 7.23 -27.82 1.77
C THR A 33 8.71 -28.17 1.71
N TRP A 34 9.34 -28.10 0.52
CA TRP A 34 10.77 -28.39 0.39
C TRP A 34 11.65 -27.41 1.18
N SER A 35 11.29 -26.12 1.23
CA SER A 35 12.01 -25.13 2.02
C SER A 35 11.98 -25.46 3.51
N PHE A 36 10.84 -25.89 4.03
CA PHE A 36 10.68 -26.31 5.42
C PHE A 36 11.44 -27.59 5.73
N VAL A 37 11.27 -28.63 4.91
CA VAL A 37 11.97 -29.92 5.09
C VAL A 37 13.47 -29.75 5.02
N LEU A 38 13.98 -29.02 4.03
CA LEU A 38 15.42 -28.76 3.90
C LEU A 38 15.97 -27.93 5.07
N ALA A 39 15.19 -27.02 5.65
CA ALA A 39 15.59 -26.29 6.84
C ALA A 39 15.79 -27.21 8.05
N LEU A 40 14.90 -28.20 8.24
CA LEU A 40 15.01 -29.20 9.28
C LEU A 40 16.16 -30.18 9.01
N VAL A 41 16.25 -30.70 7.79
CA VAL A 41 17.34 -31.65 7.42
C VAL A 41 18.71 -30.99 7.56
N ALA A 42 18.88 -29.74 7.18
CA ALA A 42 20.12 -28.99 7.33
C ALA A 42 20.49 -28.68 8.80
N ALA A 43 19.55 -28.81 9.73
CA ALA A 43 19.80 -28.60 11.15
C ALA A 43 20.47 -29.84 11.81
N VAL A 44 20.21 -31.05 11.31
CA VAL A 44 20.61 -32.30 11.94
C VAL A 44 22.12 -32.49 11.96
N PRO A 45 22.89 -32.39 10.86
CA PRO A 45 24.33 -32.59 10.88
C PRO A 45 25.07 -31.64 11.82
N ASP A 46 24.65 -30.39 11.89
CA ASP A 46 25.19 -29.37 12.79
C ASP A 46 24.98 -29.72 14.27
N ALA A 47 23.78 -30.18 14.62
CA ALA A 47 23.44 -30.57 15.98
C ALA A 47 24.22 -31.83 16.45
N LEU A 48 24.54 -32.75 15.53
CA LEU A 48 25.27 -33.98 15.83
C LEU A 48 26.78 -33.80 15.93
N LEU A 49 27.36 -32.65 15.60
CA LEU A 49 28.82 -32.43 15.68
C LEU A 49 29.39 -32.70 17.07
N ALA A 50 28.66 -32.31 18.12
CA ALA A 50 29.10 -32.58 19.51
C ALA A 50 29.14 -34.07 19.84
N LEU A 51 28.23 -34.86 19.28
CA LEU A 51 28.23 -36.33 19.42
C LEU A 51 29.45 -36.98 18.75
N TRP A 52 29.76 -36.51 17.53
CA TRP A 52 30.94 -37.03 16.80
C TRP A 52 32.25 -36.70 17.52
N PHE A 53 32.38 -35.52 18.15
CA PHE A 53 33.52 -35.18 18.98
C PHE A 53 33.64 -36.11 20.19
N LYS A 54 32.53 -36.43 20.87
CA LYS A 54 32.49 -37.37 21.98
C LYS A 54 33.00 -38.75 21.54
N LEU A 55 32.35 -39.33 20.51
CA LEU A 55 32.65 -40.68 20.05
C LEU A 55 34.08 -40.80 19.53
N MET A 56 34.59 -39.78 18.85
CA MET A 56 35.97 -39.75 18.36
C MET A 56 36.98 -39.74 19.52
N ALA A 57 36.74 -38.94 20.56
CA ALA A 57 37.61 -38.87 21.72
C ALA A 57 37.59 -40.17 22.55
N ASP A 58 36.42 -40.76 22.73
CA ASP A 58 36.26 -42.04 23.42
C ASP A 58 36.94 -43.18 22.63
N ALA A 59 36.89 -43.19 21.29
CA ALA A 59 37.61 -44.13 20.44
C ALA A 59 39.16 -44.00 20.53
N ILE A 60 39.66 -42.75 20.61
CA ILE A 60 41.11 -42.50 20.81
C ILE A 60 41.57 -43.05 22.16
N THR A 61 40.84 -42.79 23.24
CA THR A 61 41.21 -43.24 24.59
C THR A 61 41.08 -44.74 24.75
N ALA A 62 40.15 -45.38 24.03
CA ALA A 62 39.98 -46.82 24.01
C ALA A 62 40.99 -47.58 23.07
N GLY A 63 41.74 -46.85 22.25
CA GLY A 63 42.66 -47.43 21.25
C GLY A 63 41.94 -48.13 20.09
N ASN A 64 40.63 -47.91 19.89
CA ASN A 64 39.86 -48.60 18.87
C ASN A 64 40.00 -47.89 17.53
N THR A 65 40.87 -48.39 16.67
CA THR A 65 41.16 -47.77 15.35
C THR A 65 40.00 -47.82 14.36
N LEU A 66 39.12 -48.82 14.46
CA LEU A 66 37.95 -48.92 13.59
C LEU A 66 36.92 -47.83 13.92
N GLU A 67 36.56 -47.71 15.19
CA GLU A 67 35.62 -46.66 15.65
C GLU A 67 36.18 -45.26 15.39
N LEU A 68 37.49 -45.06 15.57
CA LEU A 68 38.17 -43.81 15.27
C LEU A 68 38.00 -43.42 13.79
N ARG A 69 38.20 -44.37 12.87
CA ARG A 69 38.04 -44.12 11.43
C ARG A 69 36.56 -43.80 11.09
N LEU A 70 35.63 -44.57 11.62
CA LEU A 70 34.19 -44.37 11.37
C LEU A 70 33.71 -43.02 11.90
N THR A 71 34.09 -42.66 13.13
CA THR A 71 33.70 -41.38 13.73
C THR A 71 34.37 -40.19 13.05
N ALA A 72 35.62 -40.32 12.61
CA ALA A 72 36.30 -39.28 11.83
C ALA A 72 35.59 -39.04 10.46
N ILE A 73 35.22 -40.13 9.77
CA ILE A 73 34.44 -40.03 8.52
C ILE A 73 33.08 -39.39 8.80
N ALA A 74 32.36 -39.82 9.84
CA ALA A 74 31.06 -39.28 10.21
C ALA A 74 31.12 -37.78 10.55
N LEU A 75 32.20 -37.37 11.27
CA LEU A 75 32.45 -35.96 11.56
C LEU A 75 32.70 -35.15 10.28
N GLY A 76 33.53 -35.67 9.36
CA GLY A 76 33.79 -35.01 8.08
C GLY A 76 32.56 -34.91 7.21
N VAL A 77 31.78 -35.99 7.09
CA VAL A 77 30.51 -36.01 6.34
C VAL A 77 29.49 -35.06 6.97
N SER A 78 29.41 -35.03 8.31
CA SER A 78 28.49 -34.13 9.03
C SER A 78 28.88 -32.66 8.84
N ALA A 79 30.18 -32.33 8.90
CA ALA A 79 30.66 -30.97 8.66
C ALA A 79 30.42 -30.51 7.21
N ALA A 80 30.82 -31.35 6.24
CA ALA A 80 30.58 -31.08 4.82
C ALA A 80 29.07 -31.02 4.49
N GLY A 81 28.32 -31.99 5.06
CA GLY A 81 26.84 -32.03 4.93
C GLY A 81 26.16 -30.82 5.48
N THR A 82 26.59 -30.29 6.62
CA THR A 82 26.07 -29.03 7.17
C THR A 82 26.23 -27.89 6.18
N TRP A 83 27.40 -27.74 5.60
CA TRP A 83 27.68 -26.67 4.62
C TRP A 83 26.89 -26.84 3.33
N PHE A 84 26.87 -28.07 2.79
CA PHE A 84 26.13 -28.38 1.56
C PHE A 84 24.61 -28.17 1.73
N LEU A 85 24.01 -28.81 2.74
CA LEU A 85 22.59 -28.75 3.01
C LEU A 85 22.13 -27.32 3.34
N ARG A 86 22.93 -26.57 4.08
CA ARG A 86 22.67 -25.15 4.34
C ARG A 86 22.66 -24.33 3.06
N THR A 87 23.61 -24.57 2.15
CA THR A 87 23.67 -23.86 0.87
C THR A 87 22.47 -24.19 0.00
N VAL A 88 22.12 -25.48 -0.13
CA VAL A 88 20.94 -25.93 -0.89
C VAL A 88 19.66 -25.37 -0.27
N SER A 89 19.49 -25.51 1.04
CA SER A 89 18.31 -24.98 1.76
C SER A 89 18.15 -23.48 1.55
N THR A 90 19.23 -22.70 1.69
CA THR A 90 19.20 -21.25 1.48
C THR A 90 18.82 -20.90 0.03
N ARG A 91 19.31 -21.67 -0.95
CA ARG A 91 18.99 -21.44 -2.37
C ARG A 91 17.51 -21.71 -2.66
N VAL A 92 16.97 -22.82 -2.16
CA VAL A 92 15.55 -23.17 -2.32
C VAL A 92 14.65 -22.13 -1.63
N GLN A 93 15.01 -21.75 -0.41
CA GLN A 93 14.28 -20.74 0.35
C GLN A 93 14.25 -19.37 -0.35
N ARG A 94 15.39 -18.93 -0.92
CA ARG A 94 15.42 -17.67 -1.70
C ARG A 94 14.49 -17.74 -2.89
N ARG A 95 14.52 -18.85 -3.66
CA ARG A 95 13.64 -19.02 -4.81
C ARG A 95 12.15 -19.05 -4.43
N PHE A 96 11.83 -19.71 -3.31
CA PHE A 96 10.48 -19.66 -2.75
C PHE A 96 10.08 -18.22 -2.40
N ARG A 97 10.96 -17.49 -1.69
CA ARG A 97 10.73 -16.11 -1.29
C ARG A 97 10.42 -15.23 -2.49
N ASP A 98 11.27 -15.25 -3.52
CA ASP A 98 11.12 -14.40 -4.69
C ASP A 98 9.76 -14.62 -5.38
N ARG A 99 9.30 -15.88 -5.49
CA ARG A 99 7.99 -16.20 -6.08
C ARG A 99 6.82 -15.79 -5.18
N VAL A 100 6.93 -16.03 -3.89
CA VAL A 100 5.86 -15.65 -2.94
C VAL A 100 5.73 -14.14 -2.82
N THR A 101 6.83 -13.39 -2.87
CA THR A 101 6.79 -11.92 -2.87
C THR A 101 5.96 -11.40 -4.03
N ILE A 102 6.25 -11.83 -5.26
CA ILE A 102 5.48 -11.45 -6.45
C ILE A 102 4.00 -11.82 -6.30
N ALA A 103 3.72 -13.03 -5.78
CA ALA A 103 2.34 -13.47 -5.57
C ALA A 103 1.59 -12.65 -4.51
N LEU A 104 2.27 -12.27 -3.42
CA LEU A 104 1.70 -11.43 -2.36
C LEU A 104 1.48 -9.99 -2.82
N GLU A 105 2.43 -9.41 -3.56
CA GLU A 105 2.26 -8.09 -4.16
C GLU A 105 1.06 -8.06 -5.10
N ALA A 106 0.96 -9.06 -5.99
CA ALA A 106 -0.18 -9.20 -6.89
C ALA A 106 -1.50 -9.45 -6.13
N HIS A 107 -1.46 -10.15 -4.99
CA HIS A 107 -2.63 -10.38 -4.14
C HIS A 107 -3.11 -9.08 -3.48
N VAL A 108 -2.19 -8.32 -2.89
CA VAL A 108 -2.50 -7.00 -2.29
C VAL A 108 -3.04 -6.04 -3.35
N GLY A 109 -2.42 -5.99 -4.53
CA GLY A 109 -2.89 -5.17 -5.65
C GLY A 109 -4.31 -5.55 -6.09
N ARG A 110 -4.58 -6.84 -6.23
CA ARG A 110 -5.94 -7.33 -6.57
C ARG A 110 -6.96 -7.01 -5.50
N LEU A 111 -6.63 -7.17 -4.22
CA LEU A 111 -7.52 -6.81 -3.12
C LEU A 111 -7.89 -5.33 -3.17
N GLN A 112 -6.89 -4.45 -3.33
CA GLN A 112 -7.15 -3.01 -3.44
C GLN A 112 -8.00 -2.66 -4.66
N ALA A 113 -7.74 -3.29 -5.81
CA ALA A 113 -8.51 -3.09 -7.03
C ALA A 113 -9.94 -3.63 -6.95
N SER A 114 -10.18 -4.69 -6.14
CA SER A 114 -11.51 -5.28 -5.96
C SER A 114 -12.44 -4.46 -5.05
N ILE A 115 -11.90 -3.54 -4.25
CA ILE A 115 -12.70 -2.68 -3.39
C ILE A 115 -13.45 -1.67 -4.24
N GLY A 116 -14.77 -1.72 -4.19
CA GLY A 116 -15.65 -0.90 -5.02
C GLY A 116 -15.63 0.60 -4.68
N THR A 117 -15.10 1.02 -3.53
CA THR A 117 -15.05 2.41 -3.08
C THR A 117 -13.62 2.91 -2.93
N ILE A 118 -13.42 4.23 -2.89
CA ILE A 118 -12.09 4.85 -2.69
C ILE A 118 -11.85 5.32 -1.24
N ALA A 119 -12.80 5.10 -0.34
CA ALA A 119 -12.71 5.55 1.05
C ALA A 119 -11.42 5.12 1.75
N HIS A 120 -10.95 3.90 1.48
CA HIS A 120 -9.72 3.35 2.05
C HIS A 120 -8.43 4.05 1.56
N GLN A 121 -8.52 4.84 0.48
CA GLN A 121 -7.41 5.61 -0.09
C GLN A 121 -7.46 7.10 0.27
N GLU A 122 -8.54 7.58 0.90
CA GLU A 122 -8.70 8.99 1.30
C GLU A 122 -8.71 9.17 2.83
N VAL A 123 -9.11 8.15 3.61
CA VAL A 123 -9.17 8.23 5.08
C VAL A 123 -7.78 8.03 5.69
N PRO A 124 -7.26 8.98 6.50
CA PRO A 124 -5.89 8.91 7.05
C PRO A 124 -5.58 7.62 7.81
N GLU A 125 -6.52 7.10 8.60
CA GLU A 125 -6.34 5.87 9.38
C GLU A 125 -6.18 4.62 8.48
N TYR A 126 -6.86 4.59 7.34
CA TYR A 126 -6.73 3.51 6.36
C TYR A 126 -5.47 3.68 5.52
N LEU A 127 -5.12 4.94 5.17
CA LEU A 127 -3.89 5.25 4.45
C LEU A 127 -2.64 4.78 5.22
N ASP A 128 -2.58 5.00 6.54
CA ASP A 128 -1.47 4.54 7.36
C ASP A 128 -1.33 3.01 7.34
N ARG A 129 -2.46 2.28 7.35
CA ARG A 129 -2.47 0.81 7.28
C ARG A 129 -2.01 0.30 5.91
N ILE A 130 -2.49 0.94 4.84
CA ILE A 130 -2.16 0.58 3.45
C ILE A 130 -0.73 0.98 3.10
N ALA A 131 -0.27 2.16 3.53
CA ALA A 131 1.11 2.61 3.31
C ALA A 131 2.12 1.64 3.92
N MET A 132 1.86 1.17 5.14
CA MET A 132 2.71 0.16 5.77
C MET A 132 2.66 -1.19 5.05
N LEU A 133 1.52 -1.61 4.49
CA LEU A 133 1.46 -2.80 3.65
C LEU A 133 2.25 -2.61 2.36
N ARG A 134 2.05 -1.50 1.66
CA ARG A 134 2.76 -1.16 0.43
C ARG A 134 4.27 -1.11 0.62
N ASP A 135 4.73 -0.42 1.68
CA ASP A 135 6.15 -0.21 1.94
C ASP A 135 6.82 -1.45 2.57
N GLN A 136 6.04 -2.39 3.09
CA GLN A 136 6.52 -3.56 3.84
C GLN A 136 6.00 -4.91 3.29
N VAL A 137 5.47 -4.98 2.07
CA VAL A 137 5.08 -6.28 1.46
C VAL A 137 6.25 -7.25 1.45
N PHE A 138 7.47 -6.75 1.18
CA PHE A 138 8.71 -7.54 1.25
C PHE A 138 9.01 -8.10 2.66
N VAL A 139 8.39 -7.56 3.73
CA VAL A 139 8.56 -8.10 5.09
C VAL A 139 7.68 -9.34 5.29
N LEU A 140 6.59 -9.47 4.54
CA LEU A 140 5.69 -10.63 4.64
C LEU A 140 6.35 -11.92 4.15
N ASP A 141 7.25 -11.85 3.17
CA ASP A 141 8.01 -12.99 2.67
C ASP A 141 9.07 -13.48 3.68
N HIS A 142 9.70 -12.54 4.40
CA HIS A 142 10.66 -12.85 5.46
C HIS A 142 10.05 -13.66 6.61
N MET A 143 8.74 -13.57 6.79
CA MET A 143 8.02 -14.39 7.75
C MET A 143 8.23 -15.88 7.54
N TYR A 144 8.08 -16.35 6.30
CA TYR A 144 8.26 -17.77 6.00
C TYR A 144 9.67 -18.21 6.32
N MET A 145 10.66 -17.35 6.02
CA MET A 145 12.06 -17.61 6.35
C MET A 145 12.27 -17.71 7.86
N ALA A 146 11.67 -16.80 8.63
CA ALA A 146 11.77 -16.81 10.08
C ALA A 146 11.11 -18.06 10.70
N VAL A 147 9.97 -18.52 10.16
CA VAL A 147 9.32 -19.77 10.59
C VAL A 147 10.21 -20.98 10.29
N PHE A 148 10.80 -21.06 9.09
CA PHE A 148 11.69 -22.15 8.71
C PHE A 148 12.97 -22.15 9.56
N SER A 149 13.59 -21.00 9.75
CA SER A 149 14.74 -20.80 10.64
C SER A 149 14.42 -21.20 12.07
N MET A 150 13.30 -20.73 12.62
CA MET A 150 12.88 -21.03 13.99
C MET A 150 12.72 -22.54 14.21
N ALA A 151 12.07 -23.25 13.27
CA ALA A 151 11.92 -24.70 13.34
C ALA A 151 13.30 -25.41 13.35
N GLY A 152 14.25 -24.96 12.52
CA GLY A 152 15.61 -25.48 12.50
C GLY A 152 16.39 -25.19 13.79
N TRP A 153 16.23 -24.00 14.38
CA TRP A 153 16.86 -23.68 15.67
C TRP A 153 16.28 -24.46 16.84
N ILE A 154 14.94 -24.64 16.87
CA ILE A 154 14.28 -25.50 17.87
C ILE A 154 14.78 -26.92 17.78
N LEU A 155 14.91 -27.49 16.58
CA LEU A 155 15.42 -28.84 16.39
C LEU A 155 16.86 -28.97 16.91
N ARG A 156 17.75 -28.01 16.59
CA ARG A 156 19.12 -27.98 17.13
C ARG A 156 19.12 -27.89 18.65
N LEU A 157 18.27 -27.07 19.22
CA LEU A 157 18.15 -26.91 20.67
C LEU A 157 17.70 -28.21 21.33
N VAL A 158 16.67 -28.86 20.82
CA VAL A 158 16.16 -30.14 21.35
C VAL A 158 17.23 -31.23 21.30
N VAL A 159 17.89 -31.40 20.14
CA VAL A 159 18.97 -32.39 20.00
C VAL A 159 20.13 -32.09 20.94
N THR A 160 20.54 -30.82 21.08
CA THR A 160 21.62 -30.42 21.98
C THR A 160 21.29 -30.70 23.43
N VAL A 161 20.07 -30.40 23.89
CA VAL A 161 19.64 -30.71 25.25
C VAL A 161 19.58 -32.20 25.48
N ALA A 162 19.09 -32.99 24.52
CA ALA A 162 19.07 -34.46 24.60
C ALA A 162 20.49 -35.05 24.69
N LEU A 163 21.44 -34.51 23.92
CA LEU A 163 22.85 -34.92 23.99
C LEU A 163 23.50 -34.58 25.35
N LEU A 164 23.21 -33.41 25.90
CA LEU A 164 23.68 -33.04 27.24
C LEU A 164 23.07 -33.96 28.31
N ALA A 165 21.77 -34.19 28.24
CA ALA A 165 21.05 -35.08 29.17
C ALA A 165 21.52 -36.55 29.07
N SER A 166 22.01 -37.00 27.91
CA SER A 166 22.59 -38.37 27.74
C SER A 166 23.89 -38.59 28.52
N VAL A 167 24.61 -37.51 28.85
CA VAL A 167 25.79 -37.60 29.73
C VAL A 167 25.35 -37.63 31.20
N HIS A 168 24.51 -36.67 31.59
CA HIS A 168 23.88 -36.65 32.90
C HIS A 168 22.62 -35.74 32.85
N PRO A 169 21.45 -36.16 33.42
CA PRO A 169 20.20 -35.40 33.33
C PRO A 169 20.31 -33.96 33.84
N VAL A 170 21.12 -33.70 34.87
CA VAL A 170 21.37 -32.36 35.44
C VAL A 170 21.93 -31.39 34.39
N LEU A 171 22.69 -31.88 33.40
CA LEU A 171 23.24 -31.02 32.35
C LEU A 171 22.14 -30.45 31.43
N GLY A 172 20.98 -31.11 31.33
CA GLY A 172 19.81 -30.56 30.66
C GLY A 172 19.28 -29.27 31.31
N LEU A 173 19.51 -29.07 32.62
CA LEU A 173 19.16 -27.85 33.33
C LEU A 173 19.96 -26.62 32.87
N LEU A 174 21.06 -26.80 32.13
CA LEU A 174 21.83 -25.70 31.56
C LEU A 174 20.97 -24.82 30.63
N VAL A 175 19.92 -25.40 30.04
CA VAL A 175 18.94 -24.64 29.25
C VAL A 175 18.24 -23.57 30.07
N LEU A 176 17.99 -23.79 31.37
CA LEU A 176 17.33 -22.78 32.23
C LEU A 176 18.22 -21.55 32.43
N PHE A 177 19.52 -21.73 32.52
CA PHE A 177 20.48 -20.62 32.60
C PHE A 177 20.59 -19.89 31.25
N ALA A 178 20.41 -20.58 30.12
CA ALA A 178 20.34 -19.98 28.82
C ALA A 178 19.06 -19.15 28.61
N LEU A 179 18.01 -19.33 29.44
CA LEU A 179 16.82 -18.48 29.43
C LEU A 179 17.08 -17.07 30.00
N ALA A 180 18.12 -16.85 30.81
CA ALA A 180 18.45 -15.54 31.36
C ALA A 180 18.86 -14.53 30.26
N PRO A 181 19.78 -14.79 29.34
CA PRO A 181 20.01 -13.96 28.15
C PRO A 181 18.77 -13.83 27.28
N LEU A 182 17.95 -14.88 27.19
CA LEU A 182 16.67 -14.87 26.49
C LEU A 182 15.72 -13.84 27.06
N PHE A 183 15.50 -13.86 28.36
CA PHE A 183 14.59 -12.93 29.04
C PHE A 183 15.01 -11.47 28.81
N THR A 184 16.31 -11.18 28.94
CA THR A 184 16.82 -9.84 28.67
C THR A 184 16.71 -9.45 27.19
N ALA A 185 16.85 -10.38 26.26
CA ALA A 185 16.67 -10.15 24.82
C ALA A 185 15.20 -9.85 24.44
N THR A 186 14.22 -10.47 25.12
CA THR A 186 12.79 -10.21 24.87
C THR A 186 12.28 -8.92 25.51
N TRP A 187 12.84 -8.53 26.66
CA TRP A 187 12.47 -7.33 27.39
C TRP A 187 13.09 -6.04 26.79
N ARG A 188 14.31 -6.13 26.27
CA ARG A 188 15.05 -5.04 25.67
C ARG A 188 14.28 -4.28 24.57
N PRO A 189 13.62 -4.94 23.58
CA PRO A 189 12.86 -4.24 22.55
C PRO A 189 11.73 -3.37 23.08
N GLY A 190 11.11 -3.72 24.19
CA GLY A 190 10.07 -2.91 24.81
C GLY A 190 10.59 -1.55 25.30
N ARG A 191 11.75 -1.53 25.94
CA ARG A 191 12.42 -0.29 26.39
C ARG A 191 12.92 0.56 25.21
N GLU A 192 13.46 -0.08 24.19
CA GLU A 192 13.92 0.61 23.00
C GLU A 192 12.74 1.23 22.23
N ARG A 193 11.58 0.57 22.19
CA ARG A 193 10.34 1.12 21.58
C ARG A 193 9.85 2.38 22.27
N ALA A 194 9.77 2.37 23.60
CA ALA A 194 9.37 3.57 24.36
C ALA A 194 10.33 4.74 24.12
N ALA A 195 11.63 4.46 23.91
CA ALA A 195 12.60 5.47 23.52
C ALA A 195 12.42 5.93 22.06
N GLN A 196 12.11 5.01 21.13
CA GLN A 196 11.81 5.31 19.74
C GLN A 196 10.54 6.15 19.58
N GLU A 197 9.50 5.88 20.37
CA GLU A 197 8.27 6.69 20.38
C GLU A 197 8.55 8.12 20.81
N ARG A 198 9.35 8.33 21.86
CA ARG A 198 9.80 9.67 22.29
C ARG A 198 10.67 10.37 21.25
N ALA A 199 11.45 9.62 20.49
CA ALA A 199 12.31 10.14 19.43
C ALA A 199 11.55 10.40 18.10
N ALA A 200 10.33 9.90 17.95
CA ALA A 200 9.58 9.95 16.69
C ALA A 200 9.41 11.36 16.08
N PRO A 201 9.11 12.43 16.86
CA PRO A 201 9.03 13.78 16.30
C PRO A 201 10.36 14.25 15.69
N PHE A 202 11.48 14.03 16.39
CA PHE A 202 12.82 14.40 15.92
C PHE A 202 13.23 13.61 14.66
N ASN A 203 12.92 12.33 14.63
CA ASN A 203 13.18 11.47 13.48
C ASN A 203 12.35 11.87 12.25
N ARG A 204 11.10 12.33 12.44
CA ARG A 204 10.29 12.89 11.35
C ARG A 204 10.91 14.17 10.82
N LEU A 205 11.29 15.09 11.70
CA LEU A 205 11.95 16.32 11.31
C LEU A 205 13.24 16.04 10.54
N ALA A 206 14.11 15.17 11.06
CA ALA A 206 15.39 14.83 10.40
C ALA A 206 15.16 14.21 9.02
N ARG A 207 14.15 13.37 8.84
CA ARG A 207 13.77 12.81 7.52
C ARG A 207 13.21 13.88 6.58
N HIS A 208 12.36 14.76 7.09
CA HIS A 208 11.80 15.85 6.29
C HIS A 208 12.91 16.79 5.78
N LEU A 209 13.82 17.22 6.65
CA LEU A 209 14.95 18.07 6.26
C LEU A 209 15.86 17.37 5.25
N PHE A 210 16.08 16.07 5.40
CA PHE A 210 16.84 15.28 4.43
C PHE A 210 16.14 15.19 3.07
N ALA A 211 14.85 14.88 3.06
CA ALA A 211 14.06 14.85 1.83
C ALA A 211 14.08 16.21 1.14
N THR A 212 13.86 17.30 1.86
CA THR A 212 13.95 18.68 1.32
C THR A 212 15.33 18.97 0.70
N ALA A 213 16.41 18.48 1.31
CA ALA A 213 17.77 18.72 0.80
C ALA A 213 18.12 17.87 -0.43
N THR A 214 17.46 16.71 -0.64
CA THR A 214 17.90 15.69 -1.62
C THR A 214 16.89 15.39 -2.73
N THR A 215 15.64 15.89 -2.64
CA THR A 215 14.61 15.62 -3.67
C THR A 215 14.55 16.71 -4.74
N ALA A 216 14.21 16.32 -5.95
CA ALA A 216 14.13 17.19 -7.11
C ALA A 216 13.14 18.37 -6.97
N PRO A 217 11.95 18.24 -6.38
CA PRO A 217 11.01 19.36 -6.23
C PRO A 217 11.60 20.56 -5.48
N ALA A 218 12.32 20.33 -4.39
CA ALA A 218 12.90 21.38 -3.57
C ALA A 218 14.26 21.89 -4.08
N ALA A 219 14.89 21.20 -5.04
CA ALA A 219 16.27 21.44 -5.44
C ALA A 219 16.53 22.86 -5.96
N LYS A 220 15.56 23.46 -6.67
CA LYS A 220 15.67 24.83 -7.19
C LYS A 220 15.72 25.86 -6.07
N GLU A 221 14.78 25.76 -5.12
CA GLU A 221 14.66 26.71 -4.02
C GLU A 221 15.82 26.58 -3.03
N VAL A 222 16.24 25.36 -2.71
CA VAL A 222 17.41 25.11 -1.84
C VAL A 222 18.68 25.74 -2.42
N ARG A 223 18.88 25.70 -3.75
CA ARG A 223 20.02 26.31 -4.40
C ARG A 223 19.90 27.83 -4.49
N LEU A 224 18.69 28.32 -4.81
CA LEU A 224 18.44 29.76 -4.94
C LEU A 224 18.59 30.47 -3.59
N THR A 225 18.10 29.88 -2.53
CA THR A 225 18.16 30.47 -1.18
C THR A 225 19.46 30.18 -0.44
N GLY A 226 20.28 29.24 -0.89
CA GLY A 226 21.55 28.88 -0.25
C GLY A 226 21.40 28.16 1.09
N ILE A 227 20.22 27.67 1.45
CA ILE A 227 19.93 27.09 2.78
C ILE A 227 20.49 25.68 3.01
N GLY A 228 21.27 25.13 2.08
CA GLY A 228 21.78 23.75 2.17
C GLY A 228 22.55 23.47 3.45
N ALA A 229 23.45 24.39 3.88
CA ALA A 229 24.20 24.27 5.12
C ALA A 229 23.30 24.33 6.37
N LEU A 230 22.25 25.16 6.35
CA LEU A 230 21.26 25.28 7.41
C LEU A 230 20.49 23.96 7.56
N LEU A 231 19.97 23.40 6.45
CA LEU A 231 19.27 22.11 6.44
C LEU A 231 20.15 20.97 6.99
N ALA A 232 21.43 20.93 6.62
CA ALA A 232 22.37 19.93 7.10
C ALA A 232 22.60 20.04 8.62
N ARG A 233 22.79 21.26 9.12
CA ARG A 233 22.97 21.54 10.55
C ARG A 233 21.73 21.15 11.35
N ASP A 234 20.57 21.60 10.93
CA ASP A 234 19.31 21.39 11.65
C ASP A 234 18.89 19.90 11.59
N ARG A 235 19.17 19.22 10.47
CA ARG A 235 19.02 17.76 10.37
C ARG A 235 19.90 17.03 11.38
N ARG A 236 21.17 17.44 11.51
CA ARG A 236 22.10 16.84 12.47
C ARG A 236 21.61 17.04 13.90
N ALA A 237 21.20 18.23 14.27
CA ALA A 237 20.66 18.53 15.60
C ALA A 237 19.39 17.71 15.91
N ALA A 238 18.47 17.62 14.96
CA ALA A 238 17.27 16.79 15.08
C ALA A 238 17.63 15.30 15.23
N TRP A 239 18.58 14.80 14.44
CA TRP A 239 19.02 13.41 14.50
C TRP A 239 19.70 13.08 15.83
N GLU A 240 20.59 13.95 16.33
CA GLU A 240 21.26 13.80 17.64
C GLU A 240 20.24 13.78 18.79
N SER A 241 19.27 14.70 18.77
CA SER A 241 18.19 14.75 19.76
C SER A 241 17.29 13.50 19.74
N GLY A 242 17.03 12.94 18.54
CA GLY A 242 16.27 11.70 18.39
C GLY A 242 17.09 10.47 18.80
N HIS A 243 18.39 10.46 18.58
CA HIS A 243 19.24 9.30 18.85
C HIS A 243 19.65 9.17 20.32
N ALA A 244 19.85 10.28 21.03
CA ALA A 244 20.30 10.29 22.43
C ALA A 244 19.42 9.42 23.37
N PRO A 245 18.08 9.53 23.39
CA PRO A 245 17.24 8.70 24.26
C PRO A 245 17.29 7.21 23.88
N ILE A 246 17.46 6.90 22.59
CA ILE A 246 17.60 5.51 22.12
C ILE A 246 18.94 4.93 22.55
N ALA A 247 20.03 5.68 22.42
CA ALA A 247 21.36 5.28 22.88
C ALA A 247 21.37 5.03 24.39
N ALA A 248 20.78 5.92 25.18
CA ALA A 248 20.68 5.77 26.63
C ALA A 248 19.90 4.50 27.03
N ALA A 249 18.79 4.20 26.34
CA ALA A 249 18.03 2.97 26.55
C ALA A 249 18.82 1.71 26.20
N ARG A 250 19.61 1.75 25.11
CA ARG A 250 20.50 0.65 24.70
C ARG A 250 21.62 0.40 25.72
N TRP A 251 22.30 1.44 26.15
CA TRP A 251 23.35 1.30 27.17
C TRP A 251 22.78 0.80 28.50
N GLY A 252 21.61 1.28 28.92
CA GLY A 252 20.94 0.81 30.13
C GLY A 252 20.56 -0.68 30.06
N SER A 253 20.09 -1.16 28.90
CA SER A 253 19.72 -2.58 28.70
C SER A 253 20.95 -3.49 28.55
N MET A 254 22.08 -2.97 28.05
CA MET A 254 23.31 -3.73 27.84
C MET A 254 23.87 -4.30 29.14
N ARG A 255 23.81 -3.54 30.24
CA ARG A 255 24.30 -3.99 31.57
C ARG A 255 23.57 -5.24 32.05
N TRP A 256 22.25 -5.26 31.94
CA TRP A 256 21.45 -6.42 32.31
C TRP A 256 21.70 -7.62 31.41
N HIS A 257 21.90 -7.35 30.12
CA HIS A 257 22.22 -8.40 29.16
C HIS A 257 23.61 -9.01 29.43
N ALA A 258 24.61 -8.18 29.74
CA ALA A 258 25.96 -8.65 30.16
C ALA A 258 25.91 -9.49 31.45
N ALA A 259 25.13 -9.08 32.46
CA ALA A 259 24.94 -9.85 33.70
C ALA A 259 24.27 -11.21 33.42
N ALA A 260 23.28 -11.27 32.54
CA ALA A 260 22.63 -12.52 32.14
C ALA A 260 23.62 -13.49 31.44
N TRP A 261 24.48 -12.94 30.55
CA TRP A 261 25.54 -13.75 29.92
C TRP A 261 26.62 -14.23 30.91
N ALA A 262 26.99 -13.41 31.88
CA ALA A 262 27.90 -13.82 32.96
C ALA A 262 27.31 -14.96 33.79
N LEU A 263 26.02 -14.90 34.11
CA LEU A 263 25.32 -16.00 34.79
C LEU A 263 25.36 -17.32 33.98
N PHE A 264 25.06 -17.24 32.67
CA PHE A 264 25.14 -18.40 31.78
C PHE A 264 26.57 -18.96 31.71
N ALA A 265 27.57 -18.09 31.56
CA ALA A 265 28.96 -18.48 31.50
C ALA A 265 29.42 -19.20 32.79
N ALA A 266 29.01 -18.72 33.95
CA ALA A 266 29.27 -19.35 35.23
C ALA A 266 28.64 -20.75 35.32
N ALA A 267 27.38 -20.90 34.95
CA ALA A 267 26.68 -22.18 34.93
C ALA A 267 27.32 -23.17 33.93
N TYR A 268 27.69 -22.67 32.74
CA TYR A 268 28.39 -23.50 31.74
C TYR A 268 29.75 -23.97 32.21
N THR A 269 30.56 -23.09 32.80
CA THR A 269 31.84 -23.46 33.41
C THR A 269 31.65 -24.48 34.53
N GLY A 270 30.64 -24.26 35.40
CA GLY A 270 30.25 -25.20 36.44
C GLY A 270 29.86 -26.58 35.88
N ALA A 271 29.14 -26.64 34.77
CA ALA A 271 28.77 -27.89 34.11
C ALA A 271 30.02 -28.66 33.58
N VAL A 272 30.99 -27.95 32.99
CA VAL A 272 32.25 -28.56 32.54
C VAL A 272 33.05 -29.11 33.73
N VAL A 273 33.19 -28.34 34.81
CA VAL A 273 33.86 -28.78 36.02
C VAL A 273 33.14 -29.98 36.67
N PHE A 274 31.82 -29.95 36.71
CA PHE A 274 31.01 -31.06 37.25
C PHE A 274 31.25 -32.37 36.50
N VAL A 275 31.31 -32.32 35.14
CA VAL A 275 31.57 -33.54 34.34
C VAL A 275 33.01 -33.99 34.47
N SER A 276 33.98 -33.08 34.50
CA SER A 276 35.42 -33.44 34.52
C SER A 276 35.88 -33.92 35.91
N VAL A 277 35.45 -33.25 36.97
CA VAL A 277 35.90 -33.51 38.34
C VAL A 277 34.88 -34.32 39.15
N GLY A 278 33.58 -33.92 39.07
CA GLY A 278 32.52 -34.52 39.88
C GLY A 278 32.09 -35.91 39.40
N LEU A 279 31.96 -36.10 38.08
CA LEU A 279 31.54 -37.37 37.50
C LEU A 279 32.72 -38.22 37.02
N HIS A 280 33.96 -37.73 37.07
CA HIS A 280 35.14 -38.39 36.47
C HIS A 280 34.84 -38.86 35.04
N GLY A 281 34.13 -38.04 34.30
CA GLY A 281 33.64 -38.38 32.95
C GLY A 281 34.74 -38.63 31.95
N SER A 282 34.44 -39.41 30.90
CA SER A 282 35.39 -39.62 29.82
C SER A 282 35.78 -38.31 29.13
N VAL A 283 36.95 -38.28 28.49
CA VAL A 283 37.41 -37.14 27.68
C VAL A 283 36.35 -36.76 26.65
N GLY A 284 35.69 -37.77 26.07
CA GLY A 284 34.59 -37.54 25.12
C GLY A 284 33.36 -36.87 25.75
N ALA A 285 33.01 -37.23 26.99
CA ALA A 285 31.90 -36.58 27.71
C ALA A 285 32.20 -35.09 27.98
N VAL A 286 33.44 -34.78 28.38
CA VAL A 286 33.87 -33.37 28.57
C VAL A 286 33.83 -32.61 27.26
N LEU A 287 34.34 -33.21 26.16
CA LEU A 287 34.26 -32.56 24.83
C LEU A 287 32.85 -32.38 24.33
N LEU A 288 31.92 -33.31 24.61
CA LEU A 288 30.52 -33.14 24.28
C LEU A 288 29.93 -31.93 25.01
N VAL A 289 30.17 -31.82 26.33
CA VAL A 289 29.64 -30.70 27.13
C VAL A 289 30.26 -29.38 26.68
N LEU A 290 31.54 -29.35 26.34
CA LEU A 290 32.19 -28.16 25.78
C LEU A 290 31.58 -27.78 24.43
N ALA A 291 31.40 -28.69 23.50
CA ALA A 291 30.91 -28.43 22.17
C ALA A 291 29.39 -28.10 22.17
N ALA A 292 28.58 -28.90 22.87
CA ALA A 292 27.14 -28.75 22.93
C ALA A 292 26.73 -27.57 23.81
N GLY A 293 27.32 -27.42 24.99
CA GLY A 293 27.02 -26.34 25.93
C GLY A 293 27.42 -24.96 25.38
N GLY A 294 28.57 -24.86 24.72
CA GLY A 294 29.00 -23.62 24.08
C GLY A 294 28.07 -23.15 22.94
N ARG A 295 27.41 -24.08 22.24
CA ARG A 295 26.43 -23.77 21.18
C ARG A 295 25.04 -23.50 21.71
N LEU A 296 24.70 -23.98 22.91
CA LEU A 296 23.38 -23.84 23.50
C LEU A 296 22.92 -22.39 23.56
N SER A 297 23.80 -21.50 24.00
CA SER A 297 23.49 -20.06 24.08
C SER A 297 23.22 -19.42 22.71
N ALA A 298 23.96 -19.84 21.67
CA ALA A 298 23.76 -19.37 20.30
C ALA A 298 22.42 -19.85 19.74
N TYR A 299 22.04 -21.11 19.98
CA TYR A 299 20.75 -21.65 19.53
C TYR A 299 19.58 -21.02 20.25
N VAL A 300 19.69 -20.81 21.56
CA VAL A 300 18.68 -20.07 22.33
C VAL A 300 18.56 -18.65 21.82
N SER A 301 19.66 -17.92 21.65
CA SER A 301 19.66 -16.55 21.17
C SER A 301 19.08 -16.42 19.75
N ALA A 302 19.41 -17.36 18.84
CA ALA A 302 18.86 -17.38 17.49
C ALA A 302 17.34 -17.66 17.50
N THR A 303 16.89 -18.66 18.28
CA THR A 303 15.44 -18.97 18.42
C THR A 303 14.66 -17.77 18.91
N VAL A 304 15.21 -17.01 19.85
CA VAL A 304 14.57 -15.84 20.43
C VAL A 304 14.66 -14.63 19.53
N GLY A 305 15.78 -14.47 18.83
CA GLY A 305 15.91 -13.46 17.79
C GLY A 305 14.82 -13.59 16.74
N GLU A 306 14.59 -14.82 16.24
CA GLU A 306 13.50 -15.12 15.31
C GLU A 306 12.11 -14.87 15.93
N LEU A 307 11.89 -15.30 17.18
CA LEU A 307 10.63 -15.05 17.87
C LEU A 307 10.37 -13.54 18.09
N GLY A 308 11.42 -12.78 18.42
CA GLY A 308 11.36 -11.33 18.55
C GLY A 308 11.05 -10.64 17.22
N PHE A 309 11.67 -11.09 16.13
CA PHE A 309 11.39 -10.64 14.79
C PHE A 309 9.93 -10.94 14.38
N LEU A 310 9.48 -12.17 14.62
CA LEU A 310 8.10 -12.58 14.36
C LEU A 310 7.08 -11.73 15.13
N ARG A 311 7.34 -11.42 16.39
CA ARG A 311 6.47 -10.53 17.18
C ARG A 311 6.52 -9.08 16.74
N GLY A 312 7.67 -8.57 16.33
CA GLY A 312 7.90 -7.16 16.07
C GLY A 312 7.37 -6.67 14.74
N PHE A 313 7.64 -7.39 13.67
CA PHE A 313 7.34 -6.96 12.31
C PHE A 313 6.18 -7.75 11.68
N TRP A 314 6.18 -9.03 11.92
CA TRP A 314 5.31 -9.97 11.24
C TRP A 314 3.85 -9.92 11.70
N VAL A 315 3.61 -9.90 13.00
CA VAL A 315 2.24 -9.81 13.54
C VAL A 315 1.53 -8.58 12.99
N TYR A 316 2.24 -7.46 12.84
CA TYR A 316 1.64 -6.24 12.31
C TYR A 316 1.36 -6.32 10.81
N GLY A 317 2.26 -6.86 10.01
CA GLY A 317 2.08 -7.04 8.56
C GLY A 317 0.96 -8.03 8.23
N ALA A 318 0.98 -9.22 8.86
CA ALA A 318 -0.05 -10.24 8.66
C ALA A 318 -1.45 -9.78 9.10
N ARG A 319 -1.54 -9.04 10.22
CA ARG A 319 -2.81 -8.48 10.70
C ARG A 319 -3.38 -7.42 9.76
N ARG A 320 -2.52 -6.60 9.12
CA ARG A 320 -2.97 -5.60 8.15
C ARG A 320 -3.42 -6.24 6.84
N LEU A 321 -2.73 -7.28 6.38
CA LEU A 321 -3.18 -8.04 5.21
C LEU A 321 -4.53 -8.70 5.49
N ALA A 322 -4.68 -9.38 6.63
CA ALA A 322 -5.94 -9.98 7.03
C ALA A 322 -7.06 -8.94 7.22
N TRP A 323 -6.72 -7.73 7.72
CA TRP A 323 -7.65 -6.61 7.79
C TRP A 323 -8.08 -6.17 6.38
N LEU A 324 -7.16 -6.06 5.42
CA LEU A 324 -7.49 -5.68 4.04
C LEU A 324 -8.38 -6.73 3.37
N GLU A 325 -8.13 -8.03 3.61
CA GLU A 325 -9.00 -9.13 3.15
C GLU A 325 -10.41 -9.03 3.76
N ASP A 326 -10.51 -8.83 5.07
CA ASP A 326 -11.79 -8.70 5.78
C ASP A 326 -12.52 -7.42 5.35
N TYR A 327 -11.80 -6.32 5.13
CA TYR A 327 -12.35 -5.07 4.63
C TYR A 327 -12.89 -5.22 3.20
N ALA A 328 -12.11 -5.80 2.30
CA ALA A 328 -12.56 -6.09 0.95
C ALA A 328 -13.79 -7.02 0.94
N ALA A 329 -13.79 -8.04 1.80
CA ALA A 329 -14.94 -8.95 1.95
C ALA A 329 -16.17 -8.24 2.54
N SER A 330 -16.00 -7.30 3.47
CA SER A 330 -17.11 -6.54 4.07
C SER A 330 -17.80 -5.59 3.08
N LEU A 331 -17.02 -5.10 2.11
CA LEU A 331 -17.49 -4.26 1.02
C LEU A 331 -17.85 -5.05 -0.23
N ALA A 332 -17.71 -6.38 -0.20
CA ALA A 332 -18.19 -7.24 -1.26
C ALA A 332 -19.70 -7.03 -1.40
N SER A 333 -20.06 -6.34 -2.46
CA SER A 333 -21.39 -5.80 -2.72
C SER A 333 -22.40 -6.95 -2.81
N THR A 334 -23.57 -6.77 -2.19
CA THR A 334 -24.76 -7.55 -2.47
C THR A 334 -25.39 -7.20 -3.83
N ALA A 335 -24.74 -6.29 -4.57
CA ALA A 335 -25.13 -5.90 -5.91
C ALA A 335 -25.05 -7.11 -6.85
N ASN A 336 -26.16 -7.38 -7.53
CA ASN A 336 -26.31 -8.52 -8.44
C ASN A 336 -26.95 -8.13 -9.78
N VAL A 337 -27.17 -6.83 -9.99
CA VAL A 337 -27.78 -6.29 -11.21
C VAL A 337 -26.67 -5.74 -12.10
N THR A 338 -26.72 -6.03 -13.38
CA THR A 338 -25.84 -5.39 -14.37
C THR A 338 -26.38 -4.01 -14.76
N ALA A 339 -25.49 -3.10 -15.15
CA ALA A 339 -25.90 -1.80 -15.66
C ALA A 339 -26.72 -1.97 -16.95
N PRO A 340 -27.73 -1.11 -17.18
CA PRO A 340 -28.51 -1.14 -18.42
C PRO A 340 -27.63 -0.81 -19.64
N GLU A 341 -28.04 -1.28 -20.82
CA GLU A 341 -27.33 -0.95 -22.06
C GLU A 341 -27.63 0.48 -22.56
N ARG A 342 -28.79 1.03 -22.17
CA ARG A 342 -29.26 2.38 -22.52
C ARG A 342 -30.07 2.96 -21.38
N LEU A 343 -29.97 4.27 -21.16
CA LEU A 343 -30.87 5.00 -20.27
C LEU A 343 -32.14 5.41 -21.02
N THR A 344 -33.27 5.22 -20.37
CA THR A 344 -34.60 5.57 -20.89
C THR A 344 -35.24 6.71 -20.10
N GLN A 345 -35.17 6.69 -18.78
CA GLN A 345 -35.66 7.73 -17.89
C GLN A 345 -34.53 8.66 -17.47
N GLY A 346 -33.35 8.09 -17.22
CA GLY A 346 -32.19 8.81 -16.75
C GLY A 346 -31.77 8.44 -15.32
N ILE A 347 -31.19 9.40 -14.63
CA ILE A 347 -30.63 9.23 -13.29
C ILE A 347 -31.41 10.11 -12.32
N ARG A 348 -31.81 9.58 -11.15
CA ARG A 348 -32.53 10.34 -10.13
C ARG A 348 -31.85 10.19 -8.76
N PHE A 349 -31.58 11.31 -8.13
CA PHE A 349 -31.25 11.41 -6.73
C PHE A 349 -32.55 11.53 -5.93
N ASP A 350 -32.69 10.72 -4.91
CA ASP A 350 -33.90 10.61 -4.10
C ASP A 350 -33.51 10.79 -2.63
N HIS A 351 -33.65 12.02 -2.12
CA HIS A 351 -33.28 12.44 -0.76
C HIS A 351 -31.85 12.07 -0.36
N VAL A 352 -30.89 12.29 -1.26
CA VAL A 352 -29.49 11.85 -1.08
C VAL A 352 -28.75 12.80 -0.13
N SER A 353 -28.23 12.23 0.97
CA SER A 353 -27.28 12.89 1.85
C SER A 353 -25.96 12.11 1.91
N PHE A 354 -24.86 12.84 2.02
CA PHE A 354 -23.54 12.24 2.08
C PHE A 354 -22.57 13.06 2.94
N ALA A 355 -21.85 12.36 3.84
CA ALA A 355 -20.68 12.87 4.55
C ALA A 355 -19.47 11.99 4.23
N TYR A 356 -18.31 12.60 4.06
CA TYR A 356 -17.07 11.82 3.87
C TYR A 356 -16.73 11.05 5.15
N PRO A 357 -16.18 9.83 5.05
CA PRO A 357 -15.77 9.05 6.21
C PRO A 357 -14.87 9.84 7.15
N GLY A 358 -15.12 9.74 8.46
CA GLY A 358 -14.38 10.50 9.48
C GLY A 358 -14.82 11.94 9.69
N THR A 359 -15.84 12.43 8.96
CA THR A 359 -16.41 13.79 9.14
C THR A 359 -17.89 13.72 9.49
N THR A 360 -18.36 14.73 10.24
CA THR A 360 -19.80 14.94 10.51
C THR A 360 -20.41 15.97 9.57
N LYS A 361 -19.58 16.70 8.81
CA LYS A 361 -20.04 17.73 7.88
C LYS A 361 -20.61 17.07 6.63
N LEU A 362 -21.85 17.35 6.32
CA LEU A 362 -22.49 16.89 5.10
C LEU A 362 -21.87 17.60 3.89
N ALA A 363 -21.47 16.83 2.89
CA ALA A 363 -21.01 17.32 1.59
C ALA A 363 -22.17 17.41 0.58
N LEU A 364 -23.22 16.62 0.80
CA LEU A 364 -24.54 16.74 0.18
C LEU A 364 -25.59 16.51 1.28
N ASP A 365 -26.66 17.34 1.27
CA ASP A 365 -27.71 17.34 2.27
C ASP A 365 -29.09 17.37 1.59
N ASP A 366 -29.82 16.26 1.71
CA ASP A 366 -31.18 16.07 1.18
C ASP A 366 -31.34 16.45 -0.30
N VAL A 367 -30.42 16.00 -1.13
CA VAL A 367 -30.41 16.29 -2.57
C VAL A 367 -31.43 15.43 -3.28
N SER A 368 -32.46 16.07 -3.86
CA SER A 368 -33.45 15.47 -4.77
C SER A 368 -33.34 16.10 -6.13
N LEU A 369 -32.93 15.33 -7.16
CA LEU A 369 -32.57 15.82 -8.47
C LEU A 369 -32.80 14.76 -9.55
N GLY A 370 -33.43 15.14 -10.66
CA GLY A 370 -33.56 14.33 -11.86
C GLY A 370 -32.59 14.76 -12.95
N LEU A 371 -31.89 13.82 -13.56
CA LEU A 371 -31.02 14.01 -14.72
C LEU A 371 -31.63 13.20 -15.87
N PRO A 372 -32.39 13.85 -16.79
CA PRO A 372 -33.10 13.14 -17.86
C PRO A 372 -32.13 12.39 -18.80
N ALA A 373 -32.57 11.25 -19.33
CA ALA A 373 -31.84 10.54 -20.36
C ALA A 373 -31.63 11.42 -21.60
N GLY A 374 -30.41 11.46 -22.12
CA GLY A 374 -30.06 12.27 -23.30
C GLY A 374 -29.75 13.74 -23.01
N SER A 375 -29.73 14.17 -21.74
CA SER A 375 -29.51 15.57 -21.38
C SER A 375 -28.04 15.91 -21.08
N VAL A 376 -27.69 17.16 -21.34
CA VAL A 376 -26.45 17.80 -20.86
C VAL A 376 -26.80 18.63 -19.63
N VAL A 377 -26.20 18.27 -18.51
CA VAL A 377 -26.46 18.88 -17.21
C VAL A 377 -25.22 19.61 -16.73
N ALA A 378 -25.32 20.91 -16.49
CA ALA A 378 -24.27 21.69 -15.86
C ALA A 378 -24.49 21.77 -14.35
N VAL A 379 -23.46 21.50 -13.56
CA VAL A 379 -23.49 21.68 -12.10
C VAL A 379 -22.60 22.85 -11.72
N VAL A 380 -23.20 23.88 -11.14
CA VAL A 380 -22.52 25.11 -10.73
C VAL A 380 -22.71 25.38 -9.24
N GLY A 381 -21.88 26.22 -8.67
CA GLY A 381 -21.93 26.60 -7.26
C GLY A 381 -20.54 26.97 -6.74
N GLU A 382 -20.48 27.47 -5.52
CA GLU A 382 -19.24 27.86 -4.84
C GLU A 382 -18.30 26.67 -4.63
N ASN A 383 -17.02 26.97 -4.31
CA ASN A 383 -16.07 25.94 -3.93
C ASN A 383 -16.52 25.25 -2.64
N GLY A 384 -16.52 23.91 -2.64
CA GLY A 384 -17.00 23.13 -1.51
C GLY A 384 -18.53 22.92 -1.45
N ALA A 385 -19.29 23.37 -2.45
CA ALA A 385 -20.75 23.18 -2.49
C ALA A 385 -21.21 21.74 -2.75
N GLY A 386 -20.28 20.80 -3.03
CA GLY A 386 -20.62 19.38 -3.25
C GLY A 386 -20.59 18.91 -4.71
N LYS A 387 -20.16 19.76 -5.66
CA LYS A 387 -20.15 19.45 -7.11
C LYS A 387 -19.40 18.15 -7.45
N SER A 388 -18.13 18.08 -7.09
CA SER A 388 -17.30 16.88 -7.33
C SER A 388 -17.77 15.68 -6.49
N THR A 389 -18.40 15.92 -5.32
CA THR A 389 -19.00 14.86 -4.50
C THR A 389 -20.16 14.18 -5.22
N LEU A 390 -21.01 14.96 -5.91
CA LEU A 390 -22.10 14.44 -6.73
C LEU A 390 -21.56 13.51 -7.83
N VAL A 391 -20.48 13.90 -8.50
CA VAL A 391 -19.82 13.09 -9.52
C VAL A 391 -19.19 11.82 -8.93
N LYS A 392 -18.54 11.91 -7.76
CA LYS A 392 -17.97 10.75 -7.06
C LYS A 392 -19.04 9.73 -6.67
N LEU A 393 -20.22 10.17 -6.23
CA LEU A 393 -21.35 9.28 -5.92
C LEU A 393 -21.90 8.62 -7.19
N LEU A 394 -22.06 9.35 -8.28
CA LEU A 394 -22.48 8.80 -9.57
C LEU A 394 -21.48 7.79 -10.14
N ALA A 395 -20.19 8.01 -9.95
CA ALA A 395 -19.15 7.05 -10.31
C ALA A 395 -19.08 5.85 -9.35
N LYS A 396 -19.97 5.79 -8.35
CA LYS A 396 -19.99 4.75 -7.32
C LYS A 396 -18.64 4.62 -6.58
N MET A 397 -17.91 5.76 -6.43
CA MET A 397 -16.69 5.84 -5.64
C MET A 397 -17.01 5.87 -4.13
N TYR A 398 -18.22 6.33 -3.80
CA TYR A 398 -18.83 6.31 -2.48
C TYR A 398 -20.29 5.89 -2.59
N GLU A 399 -20.84 5.44 -1.46
CA GLU A 399 -22.28 5.23 -1.33
C GLU A 399 -22.90 6.38 -0.52
N PRO A 400 -24.15 6.79 -0.83
CA PRO A 400 -24.86 7.78 -0.02
C PRO A 400 -24.96 7.35 1.45
N THR A 401 -24.89 8.32 2.36
CA THR A 401 -25.11 8.08 3.80
C THR A 401 -26.61 7.91 4.09
N ALA A 402 -27.47 8.60 3.34
CA ALA A 402 -28.92 8.46 3.37
C ALA A 402 -29.50 8.72 1.98
N GLY A 403 -30.73 8.25 1.75
CA GLY A 403 -31.38 8.33 0.44
C GLY A 403 -30.81 7.32 -0.56
N GLN A 404 -31.11 7.48 -1.84
CA GLN A 404 -30.66 6.57 -2.89
C GLN A 404 -30.51 7.28 -4.24
N ILE A 405 -29.65 6.70 -5.09
CA ILE A 405 -29.52 7.11 -6.49
C ILE A 405 -30.15 6.02 -7.34
N LEU A 406 -31.01 6.40 -8.27
CA LEU A 406 -31.76 5.49 -9.14
C LEU A 406 -31.28 5.66 -10.59
N ILE A 407 -31.02 4.55 -11.25
CA ILE A 407 -30.69 4.46 -12.68
C ILE A 407 -31.88 3.78 -13.36
N ASP A 408 -32.65 4.53 -14.14
CA ASP A 408 -33.91 4.06 -14.74
C ASP A 408 -34.82 3.34 -13.71
N GLY A 409 -34.92 3.90 -12.50
CA GLY A 409 -35.71 3.35 -11.40
C GLY A 409 -35.03 2.22 -10.60
N THR A 410 -33.87 1.70 -11.04
CA THR A 410 -33.09 0.70 -10.30
C THR A 410 -32.09 1.40 -9.36
N PRO A 411 -32.08 1.05 -8.06
CA PRO A 411 -31.08 1.60 -7.14
C PRO A 411 -29.65 1.30 -7.58
N LEU A 412 -28.81 2.33 -7.63
CA LEU A 412 -27.39 2.19 -8.01
C LEU A 412 -26.64 1.25 -7.06
N SER A 413 -27.05 1.16 -5.78
CA SER A 413 -26.50 0.21 -4.81
C SER A 413 -26.64 -1.25 -5.25
N ARG A 414 -27.69 -1.60 -6.01
CA ARG A 414 -27.94 -2.95 -6.54
C ARG A 414 -27.16 -3.26 -7.82
N ILE A 415 -26.70 -2.24 -8.55
CA ILE A 415 -25.91 -2.40 -9.77
C ILE A 415 -24.46 -2.66 -9.39
N THR A 416 -23.81 -3.68 -9.99
CA THR A 416 -22.41 -3.97 -9.71
C THR A 416 -21.50 -2.81 -10.13
N ALA A 417 -20.52 -2.46 -9.30
CA ALA A 417 -19.60 -1.34 -9.57
C ALA A 417 -18.82 -1.57 -10.88
N GLU A 418 -18.44 -2.81 -11.15
CA GLU A 418 -17.73 -3.19 -12.37
C GLU A 418 -18.59 -2.91 -13.61
N SER A 419 -19.83 -3.45 -13.68
CA SER A 419 -20.70 -3.25 -14.84
C SER A 419 -21.07 -1.77 -15.02
N TRP A 420 -21.31 -1.04 -13.92
CA TRP A 420 -21.60 0.38 -14.00
C TRP A 420 -20.43 1.19 -14.55
N ARG A 421 -19.22 0.98 -14.01
CA ARG A 421 -18.03 1.71 -14.44
C ARG A 421 -17.62 1.43 -15.88
N THR A 422 -17.94 0.27 -16.44
CA THR A 422 -17.72 0.03 -17.88
C THR A 422 -18.61 0.90 -18.77
N LYS A 423 -19.72 1.42 -18.22
CA LYS A 423 -20.64 2.35 -18.91
C LYS A 423 -20.38 3.83 -18.57
N LEU A 424 -19.32 4.13 -17.81
CA LEU A 424 -18.93 5.50 -17.47
C LEU A 424 -17.74 5.97 -18.31
N ALA A 425 -17.72 7.24 -18.62
CA ALA A 425 -16.56 7.95 -19.16
C ALA A 425 -16.40 9.26 -18.41
N GLY A 426 -15.20 9.78 -18.32
CA GLY A 426 -15.01 11.06 -17.63
C GLY A 426 -13.58 11.55 -17.58
N ALA A 427 -13.45 12.84 -17.30
CA ALA A 427 -12.22 13.50 -16.96
C ALA A 427 -12.42 14.27 -15.65
N PHE A 428 -11.52 14.06 -14.71
CA PHE A 428 -11.54 14.66 -13.38
C PHE A 428 -10.49 15.76 -13.28
N GLN A 429 -10.73 16.73 -12.42
CA GLN A 429 -9.82 17.85 -12.17
C GLN A 429 -8.46 17.37 -11.65
N ASP A 430 -8.46 16.38 -10.77
CA ASP A 430 -7.31 15.74 -10.14
C ASP A 430 -6.83 14.49 -10.90
N PHE A 431 -6.67 14.59 -12.21
CA PHE A 431 -6.27 13.48 -13.05
C PHE A 431 -4.87 12.95 -12.72
N PHE A 432 -4.69 11.63 -12.78
CA PHE A 432 -3.39 11.01 -12.60
C PHE A 432 -2.57 11.01 -13.90
N ARG A 433 -1.28 11.33 -13.79
CA ARG A 433 -0.30 11.30 -14.89
C ARG A 433 0.28 9.90 -14.98
N PHE A 434 -0.24 9.10 -15.90
CA PHE A 434 0.32 7.77 -16.15
C PHE A 434 1.57 7.92 -17.03
N GLU A 435 2.74 7.79 -16.43
CA GLU A 435 4.04 7.83 -17.11
C GLU A 435 4.27 6.53 -17.90
N LEU A 436 3.44 6.31 -18.92
CA LEU A 436 3.47 5.20 -19.84
C LEU A 436 3.71 5.72 -21.26
N ARG A 437 3.73 4.85 -22.27
CA ARG A 437 3.65 5.31 -23.68
C ARG A 437 2.35 6.08 -23.88
N ALA A 438 2.38 7.11 -24.70
CA ALA A 438 1.22 8.00 -24.91
C ALA A 438 -0.05 7.20 -25.30
N ARG A 439 0.07 6.18 -26.18
CA ARG A 439 -1.06 5.31 -26.52
C ARG A 439 -1.66 4.61 -25.33
N TYR A 440 -0.85 4.12 -24.39
CA TYR A 440 -1.36 3.46 -23.18
C TYR A 440 -1.97 4.46 -22.22
N THR A 441 -1.35 5.64 -22.05
CA THR A 441 -1.87 6.72 -21.21
C THR A 441 -3.29 7.13 -21.61
N VAL A 442 -3.57 7.13 -22.90
CA VAL A 442 -4.92 7.37 -23.45
C VAL A 442 -5.77 6.10 -23.39
N GLY A 443 -5.25 4.99 -23.89
CA GLY A 443 -5.96 3.71 -24.05
C GLY A 443 -6.50 3.11 -22.76
N LEU A 444 -5.89 3.44 -21.59
CA LEU A 444 -6.40 3.04 -20.27
C LEU A 444 -7.85 3.48 -20.00
N GLY A 445 -8.40 4.39 -20.78
CA GLY A 445 -9.81 4.79 -20.70
C GLY A 445 -10.78 3.67 -21.10
N ASP A 446 -10.32 2.71 -21.93
CA ASP A 446 -11.08 1.51 -22.32
C ASP A 446 -10.12 0.32 -22.49
N VAL A 447 -9.87 -0.38 -21.38
CA VAL A 447 -8.87 -1.46 -21.31
C VAL A 447 -9.04 -2.54 -22.39
N PRO A 448 -10.25 -3.00 -22.75
CA PRO A 448 -10.44 -3.93 -23.86
C PRO A 448 -9.89 -3.44 -25.21
N ARG A 449 -9.83 -2.12 -25.42
CA ARG A 449 -9.31 -1.49 -26.65
C ARG A 449 -7.97 -0.78 -26.45
N LEU A 450 -7.22 -1.15 -25.42
CA LEU A 450 -5.93 -0.54 -25.07
C LEU A 450 -4.92 -0.56 -26.22
N GLU A 451 -4.91 -1.64 -27.02
CA GLU A 451 -4.01 -1.86 -28.16
C GLU A 451 -4.60 -1.36 -29.50
N ASP A 452 -5.83 -0.87 -29.50
CA ASP A 452 -6.53 -0.38 -30.70
C ASP A 452 -6.06 1.05 -31.03
N ALA A 453 -5.04 1.17 -31.87
CA ALA A 453 -4.48 2.47 -32.28
C ALA A 453 -5.51 3.40 -32.96
N PRO A 454 -6.40 2.93 -33.86
CA PRO A 454 -7.50 3.73 -34.41
C PRO A 454 -8.41 4.29 -33.34
N ALA A 455 -8.80 3.50 -32.32
CA ALA A 455 -9.64 3.97 -31.21
C ALA A 455 -8.93 5.05 -30.39
N VAL A 456 -7.63 4.85 -30.09
CA VAL A 456 -6.80 5.83 -29.38
C VAL A 456 -6.71 7.14 -30.18
N THR A 457 -6.45 7.07 -31.48
CA THR A 457 -6.37 8.26 -32.35
C THR A 457 -7.71 9.01 -32.39
N THR A 458 -8.81 8.28 -32.48
CA THR A 458 -10.15 8.88 -32.43
C THR A 458 -10.40 9.58 -31.10
N ALA A 459 -9.99 8.99 -29.97
CA ALA A 459 -10.13 9.61 -28.65
C ALA A 459 -9.26 10.86 -28.50
N VAL A 460 -8.04 10.86 -29.07
CA VAL A 460 -7.16 12.04 -29.13
C VAL A 460 -7.82 13.17 -29.92
N ALA A 461 -8.38 12.86 -31.10
CA ALA A 461 -9.09 13.86 -31.91
C ALA A 461 -10.34 14.42 -31.21
N ARG A 462 -11.10 13.56 -30.51
CA ARG A 462 -12.27 14.02 -29.73
C ARG A 462 -11.88 15.01 -28.64
N ALA A 463 -10.68 14.85 -28.04
CA ALA A 463 -10.18 15.71 -26.98
C ALA A 463 -9.47 16.98 -27.52
N GLY A 464 -9.25 17.11 -28.82
CA GLY A 464 -8.43 18.17 -29.40
C GLY A 464 -6.98 18.12 -28.91
N ALA A 465 -6.41 16.91 -28.87
CA ALA A 465 -5.07 16.63 -28.37
C ALA A 465 -4.10 16.22 -29.47
N GLU A 466 -4.47 16.37 -30.74
CA GLU A 466 -3.64 16.02 -31.90
C GLU A 466 -2.30 16.77 -31.87
N ASP A 467 -2.34 18.06 -31.52
CA ASP A 467 -1.17 18.92 -31.38
C ASP A 467 -0.16 18.42 -30.33
N VAL A 468 -0.65 17.69 -29.31
CA VAL A 468 0.22 17.08 -28.29
C VAL A 468 0.94 15.88 -28.89
N ILE A 469 0.22 15.02 -29.59
CA ILE A 469 0.78 13.80 -30.20
C ILE A 469 1.76 14.14 -31.33
N GLU A 470 1.48 15.14 -32.14
CA GLU A 470 2.34 15.62 -33.24
C GLU A 470 3.69 16.17 -32.74
N ARG A 471 3.71 16.78 -31.57
CA ARG A 471 4.95 17.29 -30.94
C ARG A 471 5.79 16.20 -30.28
N LEU A 472 5.26 15.01 -30.10
CA LEU A 472 5.99 13.88 -29.55
C LEU A 472 6.81 13.19 -30.67
N GLY A 473 8.13 13.05 -30.48
CA GLY A 473 9.05 12.57 -31.50
C GLY A 473 8.71 11.20 -32.09
N SER A 474 8.03 10.33 -31.35
CA SER A 474 7.53 9.02 -31.80
C SER A 474 6.00 8.92 -31.74
N GLY A 475 5.30 10.06 -31.73
CA GLY A 475 3.84 10.09 -31.67
C GLY A 475 3.28 9.30 -30.49
N LEU A 476 2.31 8.45 -30.74
CA LEU A 476 1.66 7.61 -29.73
C LEU A 476 2.62 6.60 -29.04
N GLU A 477 3.75 6.25 -29.63
CA GLU A 477 4.73 5.33 -29.05
C GLU A 477 5.73 6.03 -28.13
N THR A 478 5.68 7.34 -28.00
CA THR A 478 6.57 8.11 -27.10
C THR A 478 6.32 7.73 -25.65
N GLN A 479 7.39 7.39 -24.92
CA GLN A 479 7.36 7.20 -23.48
C GLN A 479 7.17 8.57 -22.79
N LEU A 480 6.17 8.70 -21.93
CA LEU A 480 5.93 9.89 -21.12
C LEU A 480 6.59 9.73 -19.76
N GLY A 481 6.96 10.85 -19.15
CA GLY A 481 7.58 10.93 -17.83
C GLY A 481 9.11 11.04 -17.87
N PRO A 482 9.69 12.08 -17.27
CA PRO A 482 11.12 12.37 -17.35
C PRO A 482 12.00 11.39 -16.55
N THR A 483 11.40 10.55 -15.73
CA THR A 483 12.10 9.54 -14.90
C THR A 483 12.44 8.28 -15.68
N TRP A 484 11.85 8.07 -16.85
CA TRP A 484 12.06 6.87 -17.67
C TRP A 484 13.11 7.08 -18.76
N PRO A 485 13.90 6.04 -19.10
CA PRO A 485 14.83 6.13 -20.23
C PRO A 485 14.10 6.51 -21.54
N GLY A 486 14.53 7.61 -22.17
CA GLY A 486 13.88 8.16 -23.35
C GLY A 486 12.51 8.80 -23.10
N GLY A 487 12.14 8.99 -21.85
CA GLY A 487 10.87 9.59 -21.46
C GLY A 487 10.86 11.11 -21.66
N VAL A 488 9.72 11.60 -22.16
CA VAL A 488 9.49 13.02 -22.46
C VAL A 488 8.57 13.61 -21.41
N ASP A 489 8.95 14.76 -20.84
CA ASP A 489 8.04 15.53 -19.99
C ASP A 489 7.15 16.42 -20.88
N VAL A 490 5.88 16.47 -20.54
CA VAL A 490 4.88 17.31 -21.22
C VAL A 490 4.29 18.30 -20.22
N SER A 491 3.87 19.48 -20.72
CA SER A 491 3.30 20.51 -19.86
C SER A 491 2.02 20.05 -19.17
N PHE A 492 1.62 20.77 -18.09
CA PHE A 492 0.39 20.43 -17.36
C PHE A 492 -0.83 20.41 -18.29
N GLY A 493 -0.97 21.41 -19.19
CA GLY A 493 -2.08 21.45 -20.15
C GLY A 493 -2.08 20.30 -21.15
N GLN A 494 -0.87 19.85 -21.59
CA GLN A 494 -0.73 18.67 -22.44
C GLN A 494 -1.14 17.38 -21.69
N TRP A 495 -0.72 17.25 -20.42
CA TRP A 495 -1.19 16.15 -19.56
C TRP A 495 -2.72 16.15 -19.41
N GLN A 496 -3.33 17.34 -19.25
CA GLN A 496 -4.78 17.48 -19.15
C GLN A 496 -5.47 17.04 -20.45
N LYS A 497 -4.96 17.44 -21.64
CA LYS A 497 -5.49 16.99 -22.93
C LYS A 497 -5.40 15.46 -23.08
N LEU A 498 -4.28 14.85 -22.66
CA LEU A 498 -4.14 13.37 -22.68
C LEU A 498 -5.10 12.69 -21.68
N ALA A 499 -5.31 13.28 -20.49
CA ALA A 499 -6.29 12.76 -19.53
C ALA A 499 -7.73 12.87 -20.06
N LEU A 500 -8.04 13.96 -20.76
CA LEU A 500 -9.31 14.13 -21.45
C LEU A 500 -9.50 13.11 -22.57
N SER A 501 -8.44 12.89 -23.40
CA SER A 501 -8.45 11.84 -24.43
C SER A 501 -8.75 10.47 -23.84
N ARG A 502 -8.14 10.14 -22.69
CA ARG A 502 -8.45 8.92 -21.93
C ARG A 502 -9.93 8.83 -21.55
N GLY A 503 -10.52 9.95 -21.12
CA GLY A 503 -11.95 10.03 -20.82
C GLY A 503 -12.85 9.73 -22.03
N PHE A 504 -12.35 9.91 -23.25
CA PHE A 504 -13.11 9.72 -24.51
C PHE A 504 -12.86 8.43 -25.25
N MET A 505 -12.12 7.51 -24.65
CA MET A 505 -11.89 6.20 -25.25
C MET A 505 -13.17 5.39 -25.43
N ARG A 506 -14.18 5.58 -24.57
CA ARG A 506 -15.46 4.87 -24.69
C ARG A 506 -16.40 5.58 -25.64
N ASP A 507 -16.91 4.86 -26.62
CA ASP A 507 -17.75 5.45 -27.68
C ASP A 507 -19.16 5.76 -27.18
N ARG A 508 -19.74 4.89 -26.32
CA ARG A 508 -21.14 4.97 -25.87
C ARG A 508 -21.29 4.84 -24.36
N PRO A 509 -20.71 5.76 -23.57
CA PRO A 509 -20.95 5.74 -22.13
C PRO A 509 -22.40 6.16 -21.83
N LEU A 510 -22.99 5.57 -20.78
CA LEU A 510 -24.29 6.01 -20.25
C LEU A 510 -24.17 7.33 -19.49
N LEU A 511 -23.03 7.52 -18.83
CA LEU A 511 -22.71 8.75 -18.11
C LEU A 511 -21.32 9.24 -18.54
N LEU A 512 -21.28 10.47 -19.01
CA LEU A 512 -20.05 11.23 -19.24
C LEU A 512 -19.91 12.29 -18.15
N ALA A 513 -18.90 12.20 -17.30
CA ALA A 513 -18.64 13.16 -16.23
C ALA A 513 -17.39 13.98 -16.54
N LEU A 514 -17.54 15.28 -16.62
CA LEU A 514 -16.48 16.24 -16.90
C LEU A 514 -16.37 17.21 -15.72
N ASP A 515 -15.36 17.02 -14.87
CA ASP A 515 -15.12 17.84 -13.68
C ASP A 515 -14.00 18.83 -13.96
N GLU A 516 -14.34 20.09 -14.23
CA GLU A 516 -13.43 21.18 -14.61
C GLU A 516 -12.40 20.79 -15.70
N PRO A 517 -12.82 20.19 -16.82
CA PRO A 517 -11.93 19.57 -17.79
C PRO A 517 -11.06 20.57 -18.55
N THR A 518 -11.32 21.86 -18.42
CA THR A 518 -10.83 22.90 -19.32
C THR A 518 -9.94 23.95 -18.65
N ALA A 519 -9.47 23.71 -17.41
CA ALA A 519 -8.64 24.67 -16.67
C ALA A 519 -7.38 25.15 -17.45
N ALA A 520 -6.88 24.36 -18.41
CA ALA A 520 -5.73 24.67 -19.25
C ALA A 520 -6.05 24.79 -20.75
N LEU A 521 -7.34 24.81 -21.16
CA LEU A 521 -7.76 25.05 -22.54
C LEU A 521 -8.09 26.52 -22.76
N ASP A 522 -7.79 27.02 -23.96
CA ASP A 522 -8.30 28.32 -24.40
C ASP A 522 -9.83 28.27 -24.62
N SER A 523 -10.46 29.43 -24.60
CA SER A 523 -11.91 29.54 -24.66
C SER A 523 -12.52 29.04 -25.97
N GLU A 524 -11.78 29.06 -27.07
CA GLU A 524 -12.25 28.62 -28.39
C GLU A 524 -12.21 27.09 -28.48
N THR A 525 -11.13 26.47 -28.07
CA THR A 525 -10.99 25.01 -27.98
C THR A 525 -12.01 24.43 -27.00
N GLU A 526 -12.24 25.10 -25.87
CA GLU A 526 -13.25 24.72 -24.90
C GLU A 526 -14.66 24.73 -25.51
N HIS A 527 -15.03 25.83 -26.18
CA HIS A 527 -16.33 25.96 -26.79
C HIS A 527 -16.59 24.89 -27.85
N ALA A 528 -15.65 24.69 -28.77
CA ALA A 528 -15.72 23.64 -29.80
C ALA A 528 -15.84 22.24 -29.21
N LEU A 529 -15.15 21.98 -28.11
CA LEU A 529 -15.21 20.72 -27.39
C LEU A 529 -16.62 20.46 -26.86
N PHE A 530 -17.23 21.45 -26.21
CA PHE A 530 -18.57 21.33 -25.63
C PHE A 530 -19.68 21.27 -26.66
N GLU A 531 -19.58 22.00 -27.77
CA GLU A 531 -20.53 21.84 -28.89
C GLU A 531 -20.55 20.40 -29.41
N ARG A 532 -19.37 19.74 -29.54
CA ARG A 532 -19.27 18.33 -29.92
C ARG A 532 -19.97 17.42 -28.91
N TYR A 533 -19.88 17.73 -27.59
CA TYR A 533 -20.52 16.92 -26.55
C TYR A 533 -22.02 17.10 -26.51
N ALA A 534 -22.47 18.33 -26.62
CA ALA A 534 -23.90 18.63 -26.70
C ALA A 534 -24.54 17.97 -27.95
N ALA A 535 -23.84 17.99 -29.08
CA ALA A 535 -24.27 17.30 -30.29
C ALA A 535 -24.33 15.78 -30.10
N ALA A 536 -23.31 15.20 -29.45
CA ALA A 536 -23.26 13.75 -29.18
C ALA A 536 -24.31 13.29 -28.15
N ALA A 537 -24.66 14.11 -27.18
CA ALA A 537 -25.75 13.83 -26.23
C ALA A 537 -27.13 13.82 -26.91
N ARG A 538 -27.36 14.74 -27.84
CA ARG A 538 -28.64 14.87 -28.58
C ARG A 538 -28.91 13.76 -29.59
N ASN A 539 -27.89 13.01 -30.00
CA ASN A 539 -28.02 11.94 -31.01
C ASN A 539 -28.80 10.69 -30.54
N GLY A 540 -29.64 10.79 -29.53
CA GLY A 540 -30.69 9.80 -29.21
C GLY A 540 -30.24 8.55 -28.47
N GLU A 541 -29.01 8.49 -27.94
CA GLU A 541 -28.46 7.29 -27.27
C GLU A 541 -28.79 7.20 -25.76
N GLY A 542 -29.55 8.16 -25.21
CA GLY A 542 -29.92 8.17 -23.78
C GLY A 542 -28.79 8.54 -22.82
N ARG A 543 -27.62 8.98 -23.31
CA ARG A 543 -26.46 9.39 -22.51
C ARG A 543 -26.78 10.61 -21.66
N VAL A 544 -26.39 10.58 -20.38
CA VAL A 544 -26.36 11.77 -19.53
C VAL A 544 -24.94 12.32 -19.51
N THR A 545 -24.79 13.61 -19.84
CA THR A 545 -23.51 14.32 -19.73
C THR A 545 -23.58 15.27 -18.55
N ILE A 546 -22.69 15.13 -17.58
CA ILE A 546 -22.56 16.03 -16.44
C ILE A 546 -21.30 16.87 -16.62
N LEU A 547 -21.48 18.17 -16.55
CA LEU A 547 -20.44 19.16 -16.64
C LEU A 547 -20.35 19.93 -15.32
N VAL A 548 -19.27 19.78 -14.59
CA VAL A 548 -18.93 20.67 -13.48
C VAL A 548 -18.02 21.76 -14.03
N SER A 549 -18.50 22.99 -14.03
CA SER A 549 -17.73 24.13 -14.53
C SER A 549 -18.05 25.39 -13.75
N HIS A 550 -17.06 26.24 -13.62
CA HIS A 550 -17.20 27.60 -13.14
C HIS A 550 -17.23 28.65 -14.30
N ARG A 551 -17.10 28.19 -15.57
CA ARG A 551 -17.10 29.05 -16.76
C ARG A 551 -18.51 29.10 -17.36
N PHE A 552 -19.18 30.24 -17.26
CA PHE A 552 -20.56 30.38 -17.68
C PHE A 552 -20.79 30.31 -19.19
N SER A 553 -19.76 30.57 -20.01
CA SER A 553 -19.82 30.32 -21.45
C SER A 553 -20.21 28.90 -21.78
N THR A 554 -19.66 27.96 -21.00
CA THR A 554 -19.90 26.53 -21.15
C THR A 554 -21.20 26.10 -20.48
N VAL A 555 -21.49 26.63 -19.30
CA VAL A 555 -22.71 26.32 -18.53
C VAL A 555 -23.98 26.68 -19.30
N ARG A 556 -23.97 27.80 -20.06
CA ARG A 556 -25.10 28.24 -20.89
C ARG A 556 -25.53 27.25 -21.97
N MET A 557 -24.63 26.37 -22.40
CA MET A 557 -24.89 25.35 -23.42
C MET A 557 -25.63 24.12 -22.88
N ALA A 558 -25.72 23.98 -21.57
CA ALA A 558 -26.42 22.87 -20.92
C ALA A 558 -27.95 23.06 -21.02
N GLU A 559 -28.64 21.94 -21.20
CA GLU A 559 -30.10 21.89 -21.22
C GLU A 559 -30.70 22.06 -19.82
N LEU A 560 -29.97 21.58 -18.82
CA LEU A 560 -30.35 21.69 -17.43
C LEU A 560 -29.16 22.22 -16.61
N ILE A 561 -29.41 23.22 -15.80
CA ILE A 561 -28.41 23.78 -14.88
C ILE A 561 -28.86 23.49 -13.46
N VAL A 562 -27.96 22.93 -12.66
CA VAL A 562 -28.15 22.62 -11.24
C VAL A 562 -27.24 23.52 -10.42
N VAL A 563 -27.82 24.36 -9.59
CA VAL A 563 -27.06 25.24 -8.68
C VAL A 563 -27.00 24.61 -7.31
N LEU A 564 -25.78 24.35 -6.85
CA LEU A 564 -25.52 23.84 -5.49
C LEU A 564 -25.07 24.99 -4.58
N GLN A 565 -25.71 25.10 -3.42
CA GLN A 565 -25.32 26.03 -2.35
C GLN A 565 -25.48 25.35 -0.99
N GLY A 566 -24.45 25.44 -0.14
CA GLY A 566 -24.51 24.87 1.21
C GLY A 566 -24.81 23.36 1.24
N ALA A 567 -24.26 22.61 0.29
CA ALA A 567 -24.47 21.16 0.12
C ALA A 567 -25.89 20.75 -0.36
N ARG A 568 -26.75 21.71 -0.72
CA ARG A 568 -28.12 21.47 -1.18
C ARG A 568 -28.32 21.97 -2.61
N VAL A 569 -29.35 21.44 -3.28
CA VAL A 569 -29.81 21.98 -4.56
C VAL A 569 -30.60 23.24 -4.28
N ALA A 570 -30.10 24.39 -4.75
CA ALA A 570 -30.75 25.69 -4.57
C ALA A 570 -31.66 26.02 -5.74
N GLU A 571 -31.19 25.80 -6.97
CA GLU A 571 -31.97 26.12 -8.18
C GLU A 571 -31.74 25.03 -9.24
N VAL A 572 -32.78 24.78 -10.04
CA VAL A 572 -32.72 23.89 -11.21
C VAL A 572 -33.55 24.53 -12.34
N GLY A 573 -33.01 24.54 -13.54
CA GLY A 573 -33.70 25.05 -14.72
C GLY A 573 -32.76 25.26 -15.91
N SER A 574 -33.28 25.75 -17.01
CA SER A 574 -32.49 26.21 -18.15
C SER A 574 -31.83 27.57 -17.87
N HIS A 575 -30.88 27.98 -18.70
CA HIS A 575 -30.24 29.31 -18.59
C HIS A 575 -31.26 30.44 -18.53
N ASP A 576 -32.20 30.45 -19.45
CA ASP A 576 -33.19 31.54 -19.58
C ASP A 576 -34.13 31.57 -18.37
N GLU A 577 -34.59 30.42 -17.89
CA GLU A 577 -35.44 30.32 -16.70
C GLU A 577 -34.72 30.82 -15.44
N LEU A 578 -33.47 30.44 -15.23
CA LEU A 578 -32.69 30.84 -14.05
C LEU A 578 -32.31 32.32 -14.10
N MET A 579 -32.01 32.85 -15.27
CA MET A 579 -31.79 34.30 -15.46
C MET A 579 -33.06 35.11 -15.19
N ALA A 580 -34.23 34.62 -15.64
CA ALA A 580 -35.51 35.26 -15.39
C ALA A 580 -35.90 35.29 -13.90
N ARG A 581 -35.55 34.23 -13.15
CA ARG A 581 -35.77 34.15 -11.68
C ARG A 581 -34.92 35.13 -10.88
N ARG A 582 -33.80 35.64 -11.45
CA ARG A 582 -32.85 36.56 -10.80
C ARG A 582 -32.34 36.06 -9.47
N GLY A 583 -32.16 34.74 -9.35
CA GLY A 583 -31.65 34.06 -8.17
C GLY A 583 -30.12 33.95 -8.15
N ILE A 584 -29.65 32.95 -7.42
CA ILE A 584 -28.22 32.68 -7.20
C ILE A 584 -27.46 32.49 -8.52
N TYR A 585 -28.08 31.78 -9.49
CA TYR A 585 -27.49 31.60 -10.81
C TYR A 585 -27.24 32.91 -11.52
N ALA A 586 -28.24 33.79 -11.53
CA ALA A 586 -28.15 35.09 -12.20
C ALA A 586 -27.12 36.01 -11.54
N GLU A 587 -26.95 35.93 -10.22
CA GLU A 587 -25.94 36.65 -9.47
C GLU A 587 -24.54 36.16 -9.84
N LEU A 588 -24.28 34.85 -9.78
CA LEU A 588 -23.01 34.23 -10.15
C LEU A 588 -22.63 34.53 -11.61
N TYR A 589 -23.60 34.44 -12.52
CA TYR A 589 -23.44 34.82 -13.92
C TYR A 589 -23.06 36.31 -14.08
N GLY A 590 -23.73 37.18 -13.37
CA GLY A 590 -23.48 38.63 -13.40
C GLY A 590 -22.07 39.00 -12.95
N ILE A 591 -21.60 38.41 -11.87
CA ILE A 591 -20.24 38.61 -11.34
C ILE A 591 -19.19 38.23 -12.39
N GLN A 592 -19.31 37.07 -13.01
CA GLN A 592 -18.34 36.65 -14.04
C GLN A 592 -18.45 37.46 -15.33
N ALA A 593 -19.66 37.78 -15.79
CA ALA A 593 -19.87 38.62 -16.96
C ALA A 593 -19.27 40.02 -16.77
N ALA A 594 -19.33 40.57 -15.57
CA ALA A 594 -18.69 41.84 -15.22
C ALA A 594 -17.16 41.75 -15.27
N ALA A 595 -16.58 40.69 -14.73
CA ALA A 595 -15.15 40.44 -14.78
C ALA A 595 -14.61 40.35 -16.22
N TYR A 596 -15.31 39.68 -17.12
CA TYR A 596 -14.94 39.61 -18.54
C TYR A 596 -15.05 40.95 -19.25
N ARG A 597 -16.05 41.79 -18.94
CA ARG A 597 -16.19 43.15 -19.53
C ARG A 597 -15.05 44.08 -19.07
N THR A 598 -14.60 43.97 -17.83
CA THR A 598 -13.49 44.78 -17.29
C THR A 598 -12.16 44.43 -17.95
N VAL A 599 -11.95 43.16 -18.32
CA VAL A 599 -10.76 42.71 -19.04
C VAL A 599 -10.72 43.16 -20.48
N LEU A 600 -11.89 43.25 -21.14
CA LEU A 600 -12.02 43.71 -22.53
C LEU A 600 -11.99 45.25 -22.69
N ASN A 601 -12.22 46.02 -21.63
CA ASN A 601 -12.16 47.48 -21.65
C ASN A 601 -11.27 48.02 -20.51
N PRO A 602 -9.93 47.94 -20.61
CA PRO A 602 -9.03 48.49 -19.59
C PRO A 602 -8.98 50.00 -19.51
N GLY A 603 -9.78 50.71 -20.31
CA GLY A 603 -9.68 52.15 -20.53
C GLY A 603 -10.64 53.09 -19.75
N THR A 604 -11.52 52.57 -18.88
CA THR A 604 -12.57 53.43 -18.27
C THR A 604 -12.65 53.38 -16.74
N SER A 605 -11.54 53.17 -16.03
CA SER A 605 -11.55 53.17 -14.55
C SER A 605 -10.38 53.90 -13.90
N ILE A 606 -9.95 55.07 -14.47
CA ILE A 606 -9.13 56.03 -13.73
C ILE A 606 -9.72 57.43 -13.98
N ALA A 607 -10.85 57.73 -13.41
CA ALA A 607 -11.30 59.08 -13.12
C ALA A 607 -12.41 59.02 -12.06
N SER A 608 -12.10 59.49 -10.88
CA SER A 608 -12.88 59.82 -9.70
C SER A 608 -12.80 58.85 -8.52
N ARG A 609 -11.82 58.97 -7.67
CA ARG A 609 -11.79 59.62 -6.34
C ARG A 609 -10.46 59.43 -5.67
#